data_dfcd968f31ff0fffed2a1386fae958e2
#
_entry.id   dfcd968f31ff0fffed2a1386fae958e2
#
_cell.length_a   1.000
_cell.length_b   1.000
_cell.length_c   1.000
_cell.angle_alpha   90.00
_cell.angle_beta   90.00
_cell.angle_gamma   90.00
#
_symmetry.space_group_name_H-M   'P 1'
#
loop_
_entity.id
_entity.type
_entity.pdbx_description
1 polymer ?
#
loop_
_entity_poly.entity_id
_entity_poly.type
_entity_poly.pdbx_seq_one_letter_code
_entity_poly.pdbx_strand_id
1 'polypeptide(L)'
;TTAVAFFETLASNRPGTLRRLHELPGSIIFMDEAHAALPLKLLPLAWHWMKVLEKEWSCYWILASGSLVRFWQIPELVGMEKKQVPEMVPANLRNELLGYEKNRIQFCWNPRPLSRTELTDWVMAKPGPRLVIMNTVQSAAVIADDICRKYGRECVEHLSTALMPEDRAETIKVVKKRLENPGDTNWVLVATSCVE
;
A
#
# COMPACT_ATOMS: atom_id res chain seq x y z
N THR A 1 10.24 -7.39 13.21
CA THR A 1 9.04 -6.82 13.85
C THR A 1 8.25 -5.99 12.84
N THR A 2 6.96 -5.73 13.07
CA THR A 2 6.19 -4.80 12.23
C THR A 2 6.53 -3.36 12.59
N ALA A 3 6.36 -2.42 11.66
CA ALA A 3 6.57 -0.99 11.92
C ALA A 3 5.66 -0.49 13.05
N VAL A 4 4.40 -0.92 13.07
CA VAL A 4 3.46 -0.58 14.17
C VAL A 4 4.00 -1.03 15.52
N ALA A 5 4.38 -2.30 15.65
CA ALA A 5 4.90 -2.84 16.91
C ALA A 5 6.23 -2.16 17.34
N PHE A 6 7.03 -1.70 16.37
CA PHE A 6 8.24 -0.92 16.66
C PHE A 6 7.88 0.44 17.28
N PHE A 7 7.00 1.21 16.65
CA PHE A 7 6.59 2.52 17.16
C PHE A 7 5.76 2.42 18.44
N GLU A 8 4.95 1.37 18.62
CA GLU A 8 4.31 1.07 19.90
C GLU A 8 5.33 0.80 21.01
N THR A 9 6.45 0.16 20.69
CA THR A 9 7.53 -0.04 21.64
C THR A 9 8.14 1.30 22.09
N LEU A 10 8.38 2.23 21.17
CA LEU A 10 8.89 3.57 21.50
C LEU A 10 7.89 4.37 22.35
N ALA A 11 6.60 4.21 22.12
CA ALA A 11 5.52 4.90 22.85
C ALA A 11 5.13 4.19 24.17
N SER A 12 5.66 3.01 24.43
CA SER A 12 5.23 2.19 25.57
C SER A 12 5.75 2.74 26.91
N ASN A 13 4.94 2.54 27.94
CA ASN A 13 5.34 2.74 29.33
C ASN A 13 5.52 1.41 30.10
N ARG A 14 5.48 0.26 29.39
CA ARG A 14 5.57 -1.06 30.01
C ARG A 14 7.01 -1.55 30.00
N PRO A 15 7.61 -1.88 31.17
CA PRO A 15 9.01 -2.30 31.26
C PRO A 15 9.37 -3.48 30.36
N GLY A 16 8.45 -4.45 30.21
CA GLY A 16 8.67 -5.62 29.34
C GLY A 16 8.83 -5.26 27.85
N THR A 17 8.08 -4.26 27.38
CA THR A 17 8.18 -3.76 26.01
C THR A 17 9.44 -2.90 25.83
N LEU A 18 9.74 -2.05 26.80
CA LEU A 18 10.91 -1.15 26.77
C LEU A 18 12.25 -1.89 26.81
N ARG A 19 12.28 -3.15 27.24
CA ARG A 19 13.52 -3.96 27.25
C ARG A 19 14.18 -4.08 25.87
N ARG A 20 13.42 -3.94 24.77
CA ARG A 20 13.96 -4.00 23.42
C ARG A 20 14.73 -2.75 23.01
N LEU A 21 14.54 -1.64 23.72
CA LEU A 21 15.16 -0.38 23.35
C LEU A 21 16.69 -0.40 23.47
N HIS A 22 17.26 -1.25 24.36
CA HIS A 22 18.72 -1.35 24.51
C HIS A 22 19.44 -1.94 23.29
N GLU A 23 18.69 -2.57 22.37
CA GLU A 23 19.22 -3.12 21.11
C GLU A 23 19.33 -2.05 20.02
N LEU A 24 18.71 -0.88 20.21
CA LEU A 24 18.66 0.16 19.18
C LEU A 24 19.93 1.01 19.03
N PRO A 25 20.67 1.38 20.10
CA PRO A 25 21.84 2.22 19.93
C PRO A 25 22.85 1.66 18.92
N GLY A 26 23.23 2.46 17.92
CA GLY A 26 24.14 2.05 16.84
C GLY A 26 23.54 1.10 15.80
N SER A 27 22.23 0.83 15.84
CA SER A 27 21.58 -0.10 14.92
C SER A 27 21.26 0.54 13.58
N ILE A 28 21.10 -0.33 12.55
CA ILE A 28 20.51 0.03 11.26
C ILE A 28 19.08 -0.48 11.23
N ILE A 29 18.12 0.43 11.05
CA ILE A 29 16.69 0.13 11.03
C ILE A 29 16.20 0.21 9.58
N PHE A 30 15.93 -0.95 9.00
CA PHE A 30 15.32 -1.07 7.67
C PHE A 30 13.81 -1.07 7.81
N MET A 31 13.14 -0.11 7.18
CA MET A 31 11.68 0.01 7.17
C MET A 31 11.16 -0.19 5.77
N ASP A 32 10.56 -1.34 5.55
CA ASP A 32 9.85 -1.67 4.31
C ASP A 32 8.46 -1.06 4.32
N GLU A 33 7.96 -0.72 3.13
CA GLU A 33 6.69 -0.01 2.94
C GLU A 33 6.53 1.21 3.87
N ALA A 34 7.59 2.00 3.98
CA ALA A 34 7.70 3.12 4.94
C ALA A 34 6.54 4.13 4.86
N HIS A 35 5.92 4.27 3.68
CA HIS A 35 4.78 5.17 3.47
C HIS A 35 3.47 4.65 4.09
N ALA A 36 3.33 3.31 4.21
CA ALA A 36 2.14 2.64 4.76
C ALA A 36 2.31 2.24 6.23
N ALA A 37 3.53 2.41 6.77
CA ALA A 37 3.91 1.94 8.10
C ALA A 37 3.08 2.56 9.23
N LEU A 38 2.59 3.78 9.05
CA LEU A 38 1.84 4.53 10.06
C LEU A 38 0.71 5.37 9.44
N PRO A 39 -0.38 5.57 10.19
CA PRO A 39 -1.40 6.55 9.83
C PRO A 39 -0.78 7.94 9.65
N LEU A 40 -1.27 8.71 8.67
CA LEU A 40 -0.75 10.03 8.32
C LEU A 40 -0.61 10.98 9.54
N LYS A 41 -1.56 10.91 10.47
CA LYS A 41 -1.57 11.73 11.70
C LYS A 41 -0.40 11.44 12.65
N LEU A 42 0.19 10.24 12.57
CA LEU A 42 1.32 9.82 13.41
C LEU A 42 2.68 10.04 12.76
N LEU A 43 2.72 10.33 11.46
CA LEU A 43 3.97 10.58 10.74
C LEU A 43 4.82 11.71 11.35
N PRO A 44 4.27 12.86 11.80
CA PRO A 44 5.08 13.91 12.42
C PRO A 44 5.79 13.42 13.67
N LEU A 45 5.11 12.66 14.52
CA LEU A 45 5.67 12.11 15.75
C LEU A 45 6.74 11.04 15.45
N ALA A 46 6.45 10.12 14.53
CA ALA A 46 7.38 9.10 14.10
C ALA A 46 8.66 9.73 13.52
N TRP A 47 8.50 10.74 12.67
CA TRP A 47 9.64 11.49 12.12
C TRP A 47 10.49 12.16 13.20
N HIS A 48 9.83 12.75 14.20
CA HIS A 48 10.54 13.31 15.34
C HIS A 48 11.35 12.23 16.09
N TRP A 49 10.76 11.09 16.40
CA TRP A 49 11.47 9.98 17.04
C TRP A 49 12.63 9.44 16.19
N MET A 50 12.44 9.31 14.89
CA MET A 50 13.52 8.90 13.99
C MET A 50 14.71 9.84 14.07
N LYS A 51 14.48 11.16 14.10
CA LYS A 51 15.53 12.17 14.24
C LYS A 51 16.22 12.09 15.63
N VAL A 52 15.45 11.87 16.68
CA VAL A 52 16.01 11.71 18.03
C VAL A 52 16.89 10.45 18.12
N LEU A 53 16.42 9.32 17.63
CA LEU A 53 17.18 8.07 17.62
C LEU A 53 18.44 8.17 16.76
N GLU A 54 18.38 8.87 15.63
CA GLU A 54 19.55 9.12 14.79
C GLU A 54 20.59 9.96 15.55
N LYS A 55 20.16 11.05 16.17
CA LYS A 55 21.05 12.00 16.82
C LYS A 55 21.62 11.49 18.14
N GLU A 56 20.75 10.94 19.01
CA GLU A 56 21.12 10.62 20.39
C GLU A 56 21.58 9.16 20.56
N TRP A 57 21.14 8.26 19.66
CA TRP A 57 21.43 6.82 19.75
C TRP A 57 22.23 6.29 18.57
N SER A 58 22.65 7.18 17.65
CA SER A 58 23.42 6.81 16.44
C SER A 58 22.72 5.72 15.60
N CYS A 59 21.40 5.75 15.54
CA CYS A 59 20.63 4.86 14.69
C CYS A 59 20.68 5.33 13.25
N TYR A 60 20.71 4.40 12.30
CA TYR A 60 20.61 4.67 10.87
C TYR A 60 19.29 4.15 10.31
N TRP A 61 18.65 4.93 9.43
CA TRP A 61 17.38 4.57 8.84
C TRP A 61 17.51 4.30 7.36
N ILE A 62 16.97 3.17 6.92
CA ILE A 62 16.80 2.85 5.51
C ILE A 62 15.30 2.74 5.25
N LEU A 63 14.76 3.65 4.45
CA LEU A 63 13.35 3.69 4.07
C LEU A 63 13.21 3.10 2.68
N ALA A 64 12.47 2.02 2.55
CA ALA A 64 12.21 1.35 1.29
C ALA A 64 10.71 1.33 0.99
N SER A 65 10.36 1.48 -0.28
CA SER A 65 9.01 1.24 -0.81
C SER A 65 9.01 1.41 -2.32
N GLY A 66 8.20 0.65 -3.02
CA GLY A 66 7.95 0.83 -4.45
C GLY A 66 7.25 2.15 -4.80
N SER A 67 6.54 2.75 -3.85
CA SER A 67 5.77 4.00 -4.01
C SER A 67 6.07 5.02 -2.92
N LEU A 68 7.34 5.14 -2.53
CA LEU A 68 7.77 5.96 -1.40
C LEU A 68 7.43 7.44 -1.59
N VAL A 69 6.45 7.91 -0.81
CA VAL A 69 6.15 9.33 -0.69
C VAL A 69 7.21 9.99 0.18
N ARG A 70 7.84 11.04 -0.33
CA ARG A 70 8.85 11.83 0.41
C ARG A 70 8.18 12.72 1.45
N PHE A 71 7.54 12.13 2.45
CA PHE A 71 6.80 12.86 3.49
C PHE A 71 7.66 13.85 4.27
N TRP A 72 8.98 13.63 4.34
CA TRP A 72 9.95 14.55 4.94
C TRP A 72 10.16 15.85 4.17
N GLN A 73 9.56 15.99 2.98
CA GLN A 73 9.55 17.23 2.18
C GLN A 73 8.23 17.99 2.33
N ILE A 74 7.25 17.45 3.03
CA ILE A 74 5.92 18.04 3.21
C ILE A 74 5.92 18.84 4.54
N PRO A 75 5.90 20.20 4.50
CA PRO A 75 6.03 21.04 5.70
C PRO A 75 4.96 20.76 6.75
N GLU A 76 3.75 20.43 6.34
CA GLU A 76 2.61 20.13 7.21
C GLU A 76 2.84 18.86 8.04
N LEU A 77 3.69 17.95 7.56
CA LEU A 77 3.99 16.68 8.24
C LEU A 77 5.26 16.73 9.08
N VAL A 78 6.26 17.50 8.66
CA VAL A 78 7.59 17.47 9.29
C VAL A 78 8.04 18.79 9.87
N GLY A 79 7.22 19.85 9.74
CA GLY A 79 7.56 21.20 10.15
C GLY A 79 8.59 21.87 9.21
N MET A 80 9.14 23.02 9.63
CA MET A 80 10.00 23.83 8.77
C MET A 80 11.42 23.25 8.56
N GLU A 81 11.83 22.25 9.33
CA GLU A 81 13.13 21.61 9.15
C GLU A 81 13.12 20.62 7.97
N LYS A 82 13.49 21.11 6.82
CA LYS A 82 13.71 20.26 5.65
C LYS A 82 15.01 19.47 5.84
N LYS A 83 14.90 18.22 6.22
CA LYS A 83 16.04 17.30 6.19
C LYS A 83 16.19 16.74 4.78
N GLN A 84 17.41 16.81 4.24
CA GLN A 84 17.74 16.05 3.03
C GLN A 84 17.95 14.58 3.43
N VAL A 85 17.09 13.71 2.91
CA VAL A 85 17.29 12.26 3.02
C VAL A 85 18.02 11.80 1.76
N PRO A 86 19.24 11.24 1.88
CA PRO A 86 19.99 10.77 0.72
C PRO A 86 19.25 9.67 -0.02
N GLU A 87 19.28 9.72 -1.34
CA GLU A 87 18.77 8.65 -2.19
C GLU A 87 19.83 7.55 -2.29
N MET A 88 19.45 6.30 -2.00
CA MET A 88 20.35 5.15 -2.14
C MET A 88 20.53 4.72 -3.60
N VAL A 89 19.51 4.97 -4.44
CA VAL A 89 19.56 4.64 -5.87
C VAL A 89 20.18 5.80 -6.63
N PRO A 90 21.30 5.59 -7.35
CA PRO A 90 21.92 6.64 -8.18
C PRO A 90 20.95 7.21 -9.21
N ALA A 91 21.08 8.51 -9.52
CA ALA A 91 20.15 9.20 -10.40
C ALA A 91 20.05 8.60 -11.82
N ASN A 92 21.17 8.11 -12.37
CA ASN A 92 21.20 7.46 -13.68
C ASN A 92 20.36 6.17 -13.67
N LEU A 93 20.55 5.31 -12.68
CA LEU A 93 19.79 4.05 -12.54
C LEU A 93 18.31 4.33 -12.28
N ARG A 94 17.99 5.34 -11.47
CA ARG A 94 16.60 5.75 -11.22
C ARG A 94 15.91 6.19 -12.51
N ASN A 95 16.59 6.96 -13.35
CA ASN A 95 16.03 7.44 -14.62
C ASN A 95 15.79 6.28 -15.60
N GLU A 96 16.68 5.30 -15.62
CA GLU A 96 16.52 4.07 -16.39
C GLU A 96 15.29 3.28 -15.93
N LEU A 97 15.17 3.00 -14.62
CA LEU A 97 14.02 2.31 -14.03
C LEU A 97 12.70 3.04 -14.29
N LEU A 98 12.68 4.37 -14.15
CA LEU A 98 11.52 5.19 -14.49
C LEU A 98 11.14 5.09 -15.98
N GLY A 99 12.12 4.95 -16.87
CA GLY A 99 11.89 4.71 -18.30
C GLY A 99 11.14 3.41 -18.55
N TYR A 100 11.55 2.32 -17.90
CA TYR A 100 10.84 1.04 -17.98
C TYR A 100 9.41 1.13 -17.48
N GLU A 101 9.18 1.74 -16.30
CA GLU A 101 7.85 1.87 -15.72
C GLU A 101 6.91 2.75 -16.57
N LYS A 102 7.39 3.87 -17.11
CA LYS A 102 6.59 4.75 -18.01
C LYS A 102 6.12 4.02 -19.27
N ASN A 103 6.93 3.11 -19.78
CA ASN A 103 6.58 2.34 -20.97
C ASN A 103 5.62 1.18 -20.66
N ARG A 104 5.59 0.70 -19.42
CA ARG A 104 4.76 -0.42 -18.97
C ARG A 104 3.39 0.00 -18.46
N ILE A 105 3.30 1.18 -17.83
CA ILE A 105 2.09 1.63 -17.13
C ILE A 105 1.58 2.94 -17.73
N GLN A 106 0.32 2.96 -18.14
CA GLN A 106 -0.39 4.17 -18.52
C GLN A 106 -1.30 4.61 -17.37
N PHE A 107 -1.01 5.76 -16.77
CA PHE A 107 -1.84 6.36 -15.74
C PHE A 107 -2.99 7.16 -16.36
N CYS A 108 -4.21 6.86 -15.92
CA CYS A 108 -5.40 7.64 -16.28
C CYS A 108 -6.03 8.19 -14.99
N TRP A 109 -6.19 9.49 -14.92
CA TRP A 109 -6.80 10.16 -13.77
C TRP A 109 -8.17 10.71 -14.15
N ASN A 110 -9.18 10.42 -13.32
CA ASN A 110 -10.50 11.05 -13.41
C ASN A 110 -10.70 11.98 -12.20
N PRO A 111 -10.67 13.31 -12.39
CA PRO A 111 -10.81 14.26 -11.29
C PRO A 111 -12.23 14.32 -10.72
N ARG A 112 -13.23 13.84 -11.47
CA ARG A 112 -14.62 13.81 -11.04
C ARG A 112 -14.92 12.51 -10.30
N PRO A 113 -15.51 12.57 -9.09
CA PRO A 113 -16.04 11.38 -8.43
C PRO A 113 -17.07 10.67 -9.33
N LEU A 114 -16.94 9.37 -9.44
CA LEU A 114 -17.91 8.54 -10.15
C LEU A 114 -19.00 8.08 -9.18
N SER A 115 -20.24 8.09 -9.65
CA SER A 115 -21.32 7.38 -8.97
C SER A 115 -21.09 5.87 -9.02
N ARG A 116 -21.78 5.13 -8.19
CA ARG A 116 -21.70 3.66 -8.13
C ARG A 116 -21.95 3.00 -9.49
N THR A 117 -22.97 3.43 -10.21
CA THR A 117 -23.31 2.90 -11.54
C THR A 117 -22.25 3.29 -12.57
N GLU A 118 -21.83 4.55 -12.59
CA GLU A 118 -20.77 5.02 -13.50
C GLU A 118 -19.46 4.27 -13.29
N LEU A 119 -19.08 3.99 -12.03
CA LEU A 119 -17.86 3.21 -11.72
C LEU A 119 -17.96 1.78 -12.28
N THR A 120 -19.09 1.13 -12.06
CA THR A 120 -19.33 -0.23 -12.57
C THR A 120 -19.22 -0.29 -14.08
N ASP A 121 -19.86 0.65 -14.79
CA ASP A 121 -19.83 0.72 -16.25
C ASP A 121 -18.44 1.08 -16.78
N TRP A 122 -17.78 2.04 -16.12
CA TRP A 122 -16.44 2.43 -16.50
C TRP A 122 -15.41 1.31 -16.36
N VAL A 123 -15.52 0.51 -15.30
CA VAL A 123 -14.64 -0.66 -15.08
C VAL A 123 -14.90 -1.71 -16.17
N MET A 124 -16.17 -2.05 -16.42
CA MET A 124 -16.50 -3.12 -17.36
C MET A 124 -16.27 -2.73 -18.82
N ALA A 125 -16.22 -1.43 -19.14
CA ALA A 125 -15.86 -0.93 -20.47
C ALA A 125 -14.36 -1.01 -20.78
N LYS A 126 -13.51 -1.26 -19.78
CA LYS A 126 -12.06 -1.42 -20.01
C LYS A 126 -11.73 -2.83 -20.49
N PRO A 127 -10.67 -3.01 -21.31
CA PRO A 127 -10.20 -4.36 -21.60
C PRO A 127 -9.73 -5.04 -20.30
N GLY A 128 -9.96 -6.33 -20.20
CA GLY A 128 -9.63 -7.09 -19.00
C GLY A 128 -8.55 -8.16 -19.23
N PRO A 129 -8.17 -8.90 -18.20
CA PRO A 129 -8.73 -8.90 -16.83
C PRO A 129 -8.52 -7.59 -16.08
N ARG A 130 -9.40 -7.30 -15.11
CA ARG A 130 -9.44 -6.01 -14.39
C ARG A 130 -9.26 -6.24 -12.90
N LEU A 131 -8.65 -5.26 -12.23
CA LEU A 131 -8.55 -5.21 -10.78
C LEU A 131 -9.13 -3.87 -10.29
N VAL A 132 -10.07 -3.95 -9.33
CA VAL A 132 -10.62 -2.79 -8.63
C VAL A 132 -10.27 -2.90 -7.16
N ILE A 133 -9.48 -1.94 -6.66
CA ILE A 133 -9.14 -1.88 -5.24
C ILE A 133 -10.00 -0.81 -4.56
N MET A 134 -10.74 -1.21 -3.54
CA MET A 134 -11.60 -0.35 -2.75
C MET A 134 -11.04 -0.17 -1.34
N ASN A 135 -11.27 1.02 -0.77
CA ASN A 135 -10.74 1.36 0.57
C ASN A 135 -11.44 0.61 1.71
N THR A 136 -12.67 0.14 1.49
CA THR A 136 -13.44 -0.55 2.53
C THR A 136 -14.03 -1.87 2.01
N VAL A 137 -14.15 -2.82 2.93
CA VAL A 137 -14.79 -4.12 2.67
C VAL A 137 -16.20 -3.95 2.13
N GLN A 138 -16.97 -3.04 2.74
CA GLN A 138 -18.35 -2.77 2.33
C GLN A 138 -18.42 -2.23 0.90
N SER A 139 -17.55 -1.28 0.54
CA SER A 139 -17.51 -0.74 -0.83
C SER A 139 -17.14 -1.81 -1.84
N ALA A 140 -16.17 -2.67 -1.51
CA ALA A 140 -15.78 -3.79 -2.38
C ALA A 140 -16.94 -4.77 -2.61
N ALA A 141 -17.65 -5.16 -1.54
CA ALA A 141 -18.79 -6.06 -1.62
C ALA A 141 -19.93 -5.46 -2.45
N VAL A 142 -20.24 -4.17 -2.25
CA VAL A 142 -21.32 -3.48 -2.99
C VAL A 142 -21.01 -3.40 -4.49
N ILE A 143 -19.78 -3.05 -4.87
CA ILE A 143 -19.38 -2.97 -6.28
C ILE A 143 -19.36 -4.38 -6.92
N ALA A 144 -18.88 -5.39 -6.18
CA ALA A 144 -18.90 -6.76 -6.67
C ALA A 144 -20.34 -7.27 -6.90
N ASP A 145 -21.27 -6.97 -5.99
CA ASP A 145 -22.69 -7.31 -6.13
C ASP A 145 -23.34 -6.62 -7.36
N ASP A 146 -23.04 -5.33 -7.57
CA ASP A 146 -23.55 -4.60 -8.75
C ASP A 146 -23.06 -5.18 -10.07
N ILE A 147 -21.78 -5.53 -10.13
CA ILE A 147 -21.21 -6.17 -11.32
C ILE A 147 -21.85 -7.55 -11.52
N CYS A 148 -22.00 -8.32 -10.47
CA CYS A 148 -22.64 -9.62 -10.50
C CYS A 148 -24.09 -9.54 -11.04
N ARG A 149 -24.86 -8.59 -10.55
CA ARG A 149 -26.27 -8.41 -10.98
C ARG A 149 -26.39 -7.91 -12.42
N LYS A 150 -25.49 -7.07 -12.87
CA LYS A 150 -25.58 -6.42 -14.18
C LYS A 150 -24.91 -7.21 -15.29
N TYR A 151 -23.79 -7.86 -15.00
CA TYR A 151 -22.94 -8.50 -16.01
C TYR A 151 -22.82 -10.03 -15.84
N GLY A 152 -23.35 -10.59 -14.76
CA GLY A 152 -23.29 -12.02 -14.46
C GLY A 152 -22.26 -12.38 -13.39
N ARG A 153 -22.51 -13.48 -12.70
CA ARG A 153 -21.62 -13.98 -11.62
C ARG A 153 -20.24 -14.37 -12.14
N GLU A 154 -20.15 -14.84 -13.35
CA GLU A 154 -18.93 -15.27 -14.02
C GLU A 154 -17.98 -14.11 -14.35
N CYS A 155 -18.50 -12.86 -14.35
CA CYS A 155 -17.72 -11.67 -14.67
C CYS A 155 -17.03 -11.07 -13.44
N VAL A 156 -17.25 -11.56 -12.21
CA VAL A 156 -16.73 -10.94 -11.00
C VAL A 156 -16.22 -11.95 -9.98
N GLU A 157 -15.04 -11.65 -9.47
CA GLU A 157 -14.48 -12.27 -8.25
C GLU A 157 -14.37 -11.21 -7.15
N HIS A 158 -14.55 -11.61 -5.89
CA HIS A 158 -14.46 -10.71 -4.74
C HIS A 158 -13.45 -11.21 -3.73
N LEU A 159 -12.54 -10.34 -3.28
CA LEU A 159 -11.52 -10.66 -2.29
C LEU A 159 -11.45 -9.55 -1.23
N SER A 160 -11.75 -9.89 0.01
CA SER A 160 -11.65 -8.96 1.12
C SER A 160 -11.32 -9.68 2.43
N THR A 161 -10.94 -8.92 3.45
CA THR A 161 -10.66 -9.45 4.79
C THR A 161 -11.90 -9.95 5.52
N ALA A 162 -13.11 -9.65 5.03
CA ALA A 162 -14.35 -10.18 5.59
C ALA A 162 -14.65 -11.62 5.18
N LEU A 163 -14.00 -12.12 4.13
CA LEU A 163 -14.12 -13.52 3.74
C LEU A 163 -13.38 -14.42 4.74
N MET A 164 -13.90 -15.63 4.94
CA MET A 164 -13.19 -16.65 5.69
C MET A 164 -11.85 -17.00 5.01
N PRO A 165 -10.84 -17.44 5.76
CA PRO A 165 -9.53 -17.79 5.19
C PRO A 165 -9.63 -18.80 4.04
N GLU A 166 -10.52 -19.78 4.17
CA GLU A 166 -10.78 -20.81 3.16
C GLU A 166 -11.35 -20.21 1.86
N ASP A 167 -12.36 -19.33 1.98
CA ASP A 167 -12.98 -18.66 0.83
C ASP A 167 -11.98 -17.74 0.12
N ARG A 168 -11.11 -17.07 0.89
CA ARG A 168 -10.03 -16.26 0.30
C ARG A 168 -9.05 -17.12 -0.49
N ALA A 169 -8.64 -18.26 0.07
CA ALA A 169 -7.73 -19.18 -0.59
C ALA A 169 -8.35 -19.73 -1.89
N GLU A 170 -9.64 -20.07 -1.88
CA GLU A 170 -10.33 -20.54 -3.07
C GLU A 170 -10.47 -19.43 -4.12
N THR A 171 -10.85 -18.22 -3.73
CA THR A 171 -10.90 -17.07 -4.64
C THR A 171 -9.54 -16.82 -5.30
N ILE A 172 -8.45 -16.84 -4.55
CA ILE A 172 -7.09 -16.67 -5.09
C ILE A 172 -6.77 -17.77 -6.09
N LYS A 173 -7.14 -19.01 -5.79
CA LYS A 173 -6.92 -20.14 -6.69
C LYS A 173 -7.72 -20.00 -8.00
N VAL A 174 -8.98 -19.57 -7.91
CA VAL A 174 -9.80 -19.26 -9.09
C VAL A 174 -9.18 -18.16 -9.93
N VAL A 175 -8.78 -17.05 -9.30
CA VAL A 175 -8.13 -15.91 -9.99
C VAL A 175 -6.84 -16.34 -10.69
N LYS A 176 -5.98 -17.12 -10.06
CA LYS A 176 -4.75 -17.65 -10.66
C LYS A 176 -5.07 -18.48 -11.91
N LYS A 177 -6.03 -19.41 -11.80
CA LYS A 177 -6.46 -20.26 -12.92
C LYS A 177 -7.00 -19.44 -14.09
N ARG A 178 -7.77 -18.36 -13.80
CA ARG A 178 -8.31 -17.46 -14.84
C ARG A 178 -7.20 -16.67 -15.53
N LEU A 179 -6.20 -16.20 -14.78
CA LEU A 179 -5.03 -15.50 -15.34
C LEU A 179 -4.15 -16.39 -16.22
N GLU A 180 -4.10 -17.70 -15.96
CA GLU A 180 -3.37 -18.67 -16.78
C GLU A 180 -4.06 -18.94 -18.13
N ASN A 181 -5.33 -18.56 -18.29
CA ASN A 181 -6.09 -18.72 -19.53
C ASN A 181 -6.15 -17.40 -20.32
N PRO A 182 -5.35 -17.22 -21.39
CA PRO A 182 -5.33 -15.98 -22.17
C PRO A 182 -6.67 -15.63 -22.83
N GLY A 183 -7.58 -16.59 -23.00
CA GLY A 183 -8.92 -16.38 -23.56
C GLY A 183 -9.93 -15.84 -22.55
N ASP A 184 -9.69 -15.98 -21.26
CA ASP A 184 -10.60 -15.52 -20.19
C ASP A 184 -10.23 -14.09 -19.75
N THR A 185 -10.69 -13.12 -20.49
CA THR A 185 -10.36 -11.70 -20.27
C THR A 185 -11.53 -10.86 -19.73
N ASN A 186 -12.77 -11.32 -19.85
CA ASN A 186 -13.94 -10.52 -19.51
C ASN A 186 -14.40 -10.70 -18.06
N TRP A 187 -13.51 -10.43 -17.12
CA TRP A 187 -13.82 -10.49 -15.69
C TRP A 187 -13.09 -9.40 -14.89
N VAL A 188 -13.49 -9.21 -13.65
CA VAL A 188 -12.90 -8.26 -12.71
C VAL A 188 -12.75 -8.90 -11.33
N LEU A 189 -11.61 -8.66 -10.69
CA LEU A 189 -11.42 -8.89 -9.27
C LEU A 189 -11.72 -7.57 -8.54
N VAL A 190 -12.73 -7.58 -7.67
CA VAL A 190 -13.01 -6.46 -6.77
C VAL A 190 -12.47 -6.82 -5.39
N ALA A 191 -11.52 -6.02 -4.90
CA ALA A 191 -10.80 -6.34 -3.68
C ALA A 191 -10.57 -5.13 -2.79
N THR A 192 -10.16 -5.38 -1.55
CA THR A 192 -9.50 -4.39 -0.68
C THR A 192 -7.99 -4.55 -0.78
N SER A 193 -7.21 -3.78 -0.01
CA SER A 193 -5.74 -3.86 0.03
C SER A 193 -5.14 -5.23 0.40
N CYS A 194 -5.96 -6.25 0.62
CA CYS A 194 -5.51 -7.62 0.90
C CYS A 194 -5.03 -8.42 -0.34
N VAL A 195 -4.87 -7.77 -1.48
CA VAL A 195 -4.34 -8.37 -2.74
C VAL A 195 -2.83 -8.18 -2.90
N GLU A 196 -2.15 -7.61 -1.94
CA GLU A 196 -0.70 -7.46 -1.90
C GLU A 196 0.02 -8.79 -1.63
#